data_3f4ccb90a8b238b2b19f3d98139df193
#
_entry.id   3f4ccb90a8b238b2b19f3d98139df193
#
_cell.length_a   1.000
_cell.length_b   1.000
_cell.length_c   1.000
_cell.angle_alpha   90.00
_cell.angle_beta   90.00
_cell.angle_gamma   90.00
#
_symmetry.space_group_name_H-M   'P 1'
#
loop_
_entity.id
_entity.type
_entity.pdbx_description
1 polymer ?
#
loop_
_entity_poly.entity_id
_entity_poly.type
_entity_poly.pdbx_seq_one_letter_code
_entity_poly.pdbx_strand_id
1 'polypeptide(L)'
;MSKAPSDNQYFGTEKTMKILFKLAPPVMLAQLIQSLYNIVDSFFIGKFSGYALTALSVIYPMQLLICAVAVGTGVGVNTVMARFYGQKRTSKAINTAGIGTVMAVVSWFIFALISFFIIKPYALISAESEIVHEYTITYGKIIGIFSLGIFLESTWTK
;
A
#
# COMPACT_ATOMS: atom_id res chain seq x y z
N MET A 1 12.49 -32.96 26.26
CA MET A 1 12.47 -32.14 25.04
C MET A 1 11.26 -31.20 25.12
N SER A 2 11.50 -29.98 25.54
CA SER A 2 10.44 -28.97 25.61
C SER A 2 10.04 -28.57 24.16
N LYS A 3 8.81 -28.90 23.77
CA LYS A 3 8.21 -28.44 22.52
C LYS A 3 8.19 -26.90 22.56
N ALA A 4 8.86 -26.25 21.62
CA ALA A 4 8.71 -24.82 21.43
C ALA A 4 7.20 -24.50 21.32
N PRO A 5 6.68 -23.48 22.04
CA PRO A 5 5.27 -23.13 21.94
C PRO A 5 4.97 -22.79 20.49
N SER A 6 3.88 -23.35 19.95
CA SER A 6 3.43 -23.00 18.62
C SER A 6 3.23 -21.48 18.55
N ASP A 7 3.57 -20.83 17.44
CA ASP A 7 3.49 -19.37 17.26
C ASP A 7 2.16 -18.77 17.73
N ASN A 8 1.08 -19.54 17.62
CA ASN A 8 -0.26 -19.12 18.09
C ASN A 8 -0.39 -19.00 19.62
N GLN A 9 0.42 -19.70 20.42
CA GLN A 9 0.43 -19.58 21.89
C GLN A 9 1.26 -18.39 22.36
N TYR A 10 2.30 -18.04 21.61
CA TYR A 10 3.19 -16.92 21.91
C TYR A 10 2.42 -15.57 21.98
N PHE A 11 1.54 -15.32 21.02
CA PHE A 11 0.73 -14.09 20.97
C PHE A 11 -0.35 -14.00 22.07
N GLY A 12 -0.76 -15.12 22.66
CA GLY A 12 -1.79 -15.16 23.70
C GLY A 12 -1.25 -15.12 25.13
N THR A 13 0.04 -15.42 25.36
CA THR A 13 0.62 -15.59 26.68
C THR A 13 1.67 -14.57 27.07
N GLU A 14 2.36 -13.96 26.11
CA GLU A 14 3.41 -12.99 26.36
C GLU A 14 2.87 -11.56 26.53
N LYS A 15 3.60 -10.74 27.30
CA LYS A 15 3.25 -9.33 27.49
C LYS A 15 3.29 -8.59 26.14
N THR A 16 2.24 -7.83 25.85
CA THR A 16 2.09 -7.06 24.58
C THR A 16 3.31 -6.22 24.24
N MET A 17 3.95 -5.62 25.25
CA MET A 17 5.16 -4.80 25.08
C MET A 17 6.35 -5.61 24.52
N LYS A 18 6.54 -6.85 24.98
CA LYS A 18 7.61 -7.74 24.51
C LYS A 18 7.41 -8.16 23.06
N ILE A 19 6.16 -8.44 22.70
CA ILE A 19 5.77 -8.74 21.31
C ILE A 19 6.03 -7.53 20.42
N LEU A 20 5.64 -6.34 20.85
CA LEU A 20 5.83 -5.10 20.11
C LEU A 20 7.33 -4.83 19.84
N PHE A 21 8.19 -4.90 20.86
CA PHE A 21 9.64 -4.69 20.71
C PHE A 21 10.32 -5.74 19.84
N LYS A 22 9.74 -6.92 19.70
CA LYS A 22 10.27 -7.97 18.82
C LYS A 22 9.85 -7.76 17.36
N LEU A 23 8.62 -7.28 17.13
CA LEU A 23 8.06 -7.10 15.78
C LEU A 23 8.36 -5.72 15.18
N ALA A 24 8.51 -4.68 16.00
CA ALA A 24 8.75 -3.33 15.51
C ALA A 24 10.07 -3.16 14.74
N PRO A 25 11.25 -3.67 15.17
CA PRO A 25 12.50 -3.44 14.47
C PRO A 25 12.51 -3.92 13.02
N PRO A 26 12.08 -5.14 12.67
CA PRO A 26 12.04 -5.56 11.27
C PRO A 26 11.06 -4.72 10.41
N VAL A 27 9.93 -4.29 10.98
CA VAL A 27 8.99 -3.42 10.26
C VAL A 27 9.59 -2.03 10.06
N MET A 28 10.25 -1.47 11.06
CA MET A 28 10.95 -0.17 10.95
C MET A 28 12.06 -0.24 9.90
N LEU A 29 12.83 -1.33 9.85
CA LEU A 29 13.88 -1.54 8.84
C LEU A 29 13.29 -1.59 7.44
N ALA A 30 12.18 -2.30 7.25
CA ALA A 30 11.49 -2.37 5.96
C ALA A 30 11.01 -0.99 5.50
N GLN A 31 10.44 -0.18 6.40
CA GLN A 31 10.01 1.19 6.10
C GLN A 31 11.18 2.11 5.78
N LEU A 32 12.31 1.92 6.46
CA LEU A 32 13.53 2.69 6.18
C LEU A 32 14.08 2.36 4.78
N ILE A 33 14.13 1.08 4.41
CA ILE A 33 14.53 0.65 3.06
C ILE A 33 13.59 1.24 2.01
N GLN A 34 12.28 1.23 2.25
CA GLN A 34 11.30 1.82 1.33
C GLN A 34 11.48 3.33 1.18
N SER A 35 11.78 4.04 2.26
CA SER A 35 12.07 5.47 2.22
C SER A 35 13.34 5.78 1.43
N LEU A 36 14.39 4.98 1.60
CA LEU A 36 15.61 5.09 0.81
C LEU A 36 15.35 4.86 -0.68
N TYR A 37 14.54 3.85 -1.01
CA TYR A 37 14.12 3.60 -2.39
C TYR A 37 13.44 4.83 -3.01
N ASN A 38 12.50 5.46 -2.30
CA ASN A 38 11.81 6.66 -2.78
C ASN A 38 12.77 7.84 -3.00
N ILE A 39 13.79 8.01 -2.14
CA ILE A 39 14.81 9.06 -2.30
C ILE A 39 15.65 8.80 -3.56
N VAL A 40 16.10 7.56 -3.74
CA VAL A 40 16.92 7.16 -4.90
C VAL A 40 16.12 7.32 -6.19
N ASP A 41 14.86 6.90 -6.22
CA ASP A 41 13.98 7.04 -7.37
C ASP A 41 13.79 8.51 -7.75
N SER A 42 13.48 9.38 -6.79
CA SER A 42 13.36 10.83 -7.00
C SER A 42 14.67 11.45 -7.50
N PHE A 43 15.83 10.98 -7.04
CA PHE A 43 17.12 11.44 -7.49
C PHE A 43 17.37 11.11 -8.97
N PHE A 44 17.06 9.88 -9.40
CA PHE A 44 17.22 9.47 -10.80
C PHE A 44 16.24 10.21 -11.71
N ILE A 45 14.99 10.36 -11.31
CA ILE A 45 13.97 11.12 -12.05
C ILE A 45 14.40 12.59 -12.18
N GLY A 46 14.91 13.19 -11.11
CA GLY A 46 15.40 14.57 -11.13
C GLY A 46 16.61 14.78 -12.05
N LYS A 47 17.49 13.77 -12.20
CA LYS A 47 18.58 13.80 -13.17
C LYS A 47 18.11 13.67 -14.61
N PHE A 48 17.00 12.95 -14.84
CA PHE A 48 16.44 12.78 -16.18
C PHE A 48 15.82 14.07 -16.69
N SER A 49 14.96 14.71 -15.90
CA SER A 49 14.32 15.98 -16.24
C SER A 49 13.72 16.65 -15.00
N GLY A 50 13.94 17.96 -14.84
CA GLY A 50 13.26 18.77 -13.83
C GLY A 50 11.74 18.76 -13.99
N TYR A 51 11.25 18.74 -15.23
CA TYR A 51 9.82 18.64 -15.53
C TYR A 51 9.21 17.30 -15.09
N ALA A 52 9.96 16.20 -15.23
CA ALA A 52 9.52 14.88 -14.75
C ALA A 52 9.45 14.84 -13.23
N LEU A 53 10.38 15.49 -12.51
CA LEU A 53 10.33 15.60 -11.06
C LEU A 53 9.14 16.44 -10.59
N THR A 54 8.82 17.52 -11.29
CA THR A 54 7.63 18.34 -11.02
C THR A 54 6.35 17.53 -11.24
N ALA A 55 6.26 16.76 -12.33
CA ALA A 55 5.12 15.88 -12.59
C ALA A 55 4.95 14.80 -11.50
N LEU A 56 6.06 14.22 -11.00
CA LEU A 56 6.04 13.29 -9.87
C LEU A 56 5.45 13.96 -8.61
N SER A 57 5.85 15.19 -8.32
CA SER A 57 5.35 15.95 -7.18
C SER A 57 3.86 16.26 -7.30
N VAL A 58 3.39 16.59 -8.51
CA VAL A 58 1.96 16.83 -8.80
C VAL A 58 1.13 15.57 -8.61
N ILE A 59 1.65 14.39 -9.00
CA ILE A 59 0.94 13.09 -8.87
C ILE A 59 0.97 12.53 -7.44
N TYR A 60 1.91 12.97 -6.62
CA TYR A 60 2.15 12.41 -5.28
C TYR A 60 0.89 12.36 -4.38
N PRO A 61 0.03 13.40 -4.30
CA PRO A 61 -1.19 13.33 -3.50
C PRO A 61 -2.15 12.23 -3.95
N MET A 62 -2.24 11.99 -5.25
CA MET A 62 -3.08 10.93 -5.81
C MET A 62 -2.51 9.54 -5.49
N GLN A 63 -1.20 9.38 -5.58
CA GLN A 63 -0.50 8.16 -5.19
C GLN A 63 -0.68 7.88 -3.70
N LEU A 64 -0.59 8.91 -2.85
CA LEU A 64 -0.82 8.80 -1.41
C LEU A 64 -2.24 8.32 -1.09
N LEU A 65 -3.24 8.83 -1.82
CA LEU A 65 -4.63 8.40 -1.66
C LEU A 65 -4.81 6.91 -2.01
N ILE A 66 -4.23 6.46 -3.13
CA ILE A 66 -4.24 5.05 -3.53
C ILE A 66 -3.60 4.17 -2.44
N CYS A 67 -2.42 4.56 -1.95
CA CYS A 67 -1.73 3.85 -0.87
C CYS A 67 -2.56 3.84 0.43
N ALA A 68 -3.17 4.95 0.80
CA ALA A 68 -3.98 5.04 2.02
C ALA A 68 -5.17 4.08 2.00
N VAL A 69 -5.88 3.99 0.86
CA VAL A 69 -7.02 3.07 0.72
C VAL A 69 -6.55 1.62 0.65
N ALA A 70 -5.48 1.32 -0.07
CA ALA A 70 -4.92 -0.02 -0.16
C ALA A 70 -4.47 -0.54 1.22
N VAL A 71 -3.66 0.25 1.94
CA VAL A 71 -3.16 -0.10 3.27
C VAL A 71 -4.30 -0.17 4.28
N GLY A 72 -5.23 0.80 4.26
CA GLY A 72 -6.40 0.81 5.14
C GLY A 72 -7.27 -0.44 4.97
N THR A 73 -7.52 -0.86 3.73
CA THR A 73 -8.25 -2.10 3.42
C THR A 73 -7.49 -3.32 3.94
N GLY A 74 -6.18 -3.42 3.67
CA GLY A 74 -5.34 -4.53 4.13
C GLY A 74 -5.32 -4.66 5.65
N VAL A 75 -5.12 -3.55 6.37
CA VAL A 75 -5.15 -3.52 7.86
C VAL A 75 -6.52 -3.92 8.38
N GLY A 76 -7.61 -3.44 7.75
CA GLY A 76 -8.97 -3.81 8.13
C GLY A 76 -9.22 -5.31 8.01
N VAL A 77 -8.86 -5.90 6.87
CA VAL A 77 -8.98 -7.35 6.63
C VAL A 77 -8.15 -8.14 7.64
N ASN A 78 -6.90 -7.76 7.88
CA ASN A 78 -6.03 -8.44 8.84
C ASN A 78 -6.58 -8.37 10.28
N THR A 79 -7.12 -7.24 10.69
CA THR A 79 -7.74 -7.07 12.01
C THR A 79 -8.91 -8.03 12.22
N VAL A 80 -9.79 -8.18 11.22
CA VAL A 80 -10.93 -9.11 11.26
C VAL A 80 -10.45 -10.56 11.26
N MET A 81 -9.44 -10.89 10.44
CA MET A 81 -8.81 -12.21 10.43
C MET A 81 -8.21 -12.57 11.79
N ALA A 82 -7.42 -11.69 12.38
CA ALA A 82 -6.81 -11.89 13.70
C ALA A 82 -7.87 -12.15 14.77
N ARG A 83 -8.99 -11.43 14.72
CA ARG A 83 -10.13 -11.65 15.63
C ARG A 83 -10.72 -13.06 15.47
N PHE A 84 -10.93 -13.54 14.24
CA PHE A 84 -11.46 -14.88 14.00
C PHE A 84 -10.46 -15.97 14.40
N TYR A 85 -9.17 -15.75 14.18
CA TYR A 85 -8.13 -16.65 14.69
C TYR A 85 -8.13 -16.74 16.22
N GLY A 86 -8.23 -15.62 16.92
CA GLY A 86 -8.34 -15.59 18.39
C GLY A 86 -9.57 -16.33 18.92
N GLN A 87 -10.66 -16.33 18.14
CA GLN A 87 -11.89 -17.09 18.45
C GLN A 87 -11.81 -18.58 18.03
N LYS A 88 -10.66 -19.06 17.52
CA LYS A 88 -10.48 -20.42 16.98
C LYS A 88 -11.42 -20.76 15.79
N ARG A 89 -11.90 -19.74 15.07
CA ARG A 89 -12.80 -19.87 13.91
C ARG A 89 -12.01 -19.75 12.61
N THR A 90 -11.08 -20.68 12.38
CA THR A 90 -10.15 -20.66 11.22
C THR A 90 -10.88 -20.61 9.87
N SER A 91 -11.99 -21.30 9.71
CA SER A 91 -12.79 -21.26 8.47
C SER A 91 -13.28 -19.84 8.16
N LYS A 92 -13.72 -19.08 9.17
CA LYS A 92 -14.13 -17.69 8.97
C LYS A 92 -12.95 -16.77 8.65
N ALA A 93 -11.78 -17.01 9.24
CA ALA A 93 -10.58 -16.27 8.93
C ALA A 93 -10.16 -16.46 7.45
N ILE A 94 -10.18 -17.70 6.95
CA ILE A 94 -9.87 -18.01 5.54
C ILE A 94 -10.88 -17.34 4.60
N ASN A 95 -12.17 -17.40 4.91
CA ASN A 95 -13.18 -16.70 4.11
C ASN A 95 -12.97 -15.19 4.10
N THR A 96 -12.55 -14.59 5.23
CA THR A 96 -12.24 -13.16 5.32
C THR A 96 -11.06 -12.80 4.42
N ALA A 97 -10.02 -13.64 4.33
CA ALA A 97 -8.91 -13.43 3.42
C ALA A 97 -9.37 -13.43 1.95
N GLY A 98 -10.23 -14.37 1.57
CA GLY A 98 -10.82 -14.42 0.24
C GLY A 98 -11.64 -13.16 -0.10
N ILE A 99 -12.50 -12.74 0.82
CA ILE A 99 -13.29 -11.50 0.67
C ILE A 99 -12.35 -10.28 0.58
N GLY A 100 -11.30 -10.23 1.40
CA GLY A 100 -10.29 -9.17 1.36
C GLY A 100 -9.61 -9.05 -0.01
N THR A 101 -9.27 -10.18 -0.63
CA THR A 101 -8.69 -10.20 -1.98
C THR A 101 -9.67 -9.66 -3.02
N VAL A 102 -10.94 -10.05 -2.96
CA VAL A 102 -11.98 -9.51 -3.85
C VAL A 102 -12.16 -8.01 -3.64
N MET A 103 -12.21 -7.55 -2.39
CA MET A 103 -12.27 -6.12 -2.06
C MET A 103 -11.07 -5.34 -2.61
N ALA A 104 -9.87 -5.90 -2.53
CA ALA A 104 -8.66 -5.29 -3.09
C ALA A 104 -8.78 -5.08 -4.61
N VAL A 105 -9.23 -6.10 -5.33
CA VAL A 105 -9.43 -6.04 -6.79
C VAL A 105 -10.53 -5.04 -7.16
N VAL A 106 -11.65 -5.04 -6.45
CA VAL A 106 -12.75 -4.09 -6.69
C VAL A 106 -12.30 -2.66 -6.40
N SER A 107 -11.61 -2.42 -5.30
CA SER A 107 -11.05 -1.10 -4.96
C SER A 107 -10.05 -0.63 -6.02
N TRP A 108 -9.13 -1.50 -6.44
CA TRP A 108 -8.23 -1.19 -7.53
C TRP A 108 -8.98 -0.79 -8.81
N PHE A 109 -10.00 -1.55 -9.21
CA PHE A 109 -10.77 -1.27 -10.43
C PHE A 109 -11.46 0.09 -10.36
N ILE A 110 -12.05 0.44 -9.21
CA ILE A 110 -12.67 1.75 -8.98
C ILE A 110 -11.60 2.86 -9.10
N PHE A 111 -10.44 2.70 -8.45
CA PHE A 111 -9.37 3.68 -8.53
C PHE A 111 -8.75 3.80 -9.92
N ALA A 112 -8.61 2.70 -10.64
CA ALA A 112 -8.14 2.72 -12.03
C ALA A 112 -9.09 3.51 -12.95
N LEU A 113 -10.41 3.31 -12.81
CA LEU A 113 -11.42 4.08 -13.53
C LEU A 113 -11.38 5.57 -13.16
N ILE A 114 -11.36 5.88 -11.87
CA ILE A 114 -11.26 7.25 -11.37
C ILE A 114 -10.01 7.93 -11.92
N SER A 115 -8.85 7.27 -11.84
CA SER A 115 -7.59 7.76 -12.38
C SER A 115 -7.68 8.05 -13.87
N PHE A 116 -8.29 7.14 -14.64
CA PHE A 116 -8.42 7.30 -16.08
C PHE A 116 -9.22 8.56 -16.49
N PHE A 117 -10.30 8.85 -15.77
CA PHE A 117 -11.16 10.01 -16.07
C PHE A 117 -10.65 11.31 -15.45
N ILE A 118 -10.11 11.26 -14.24
CA ILE A 118 -9.74 12.45 -13.47
C ILE A 118 -8.33 12.96 -13.78
N ILE A 119 -7.42 12.09 -14.28
CA ILE A 119 -6.03 12.47 -14.48
C ILE A 119 -5.85 13.68 -15.42
N LYS A 120 -6.64 13.77 -16.48
CA LYS A 120 -6.57 14.89 -17.44
C LYS A 120 -6.97 16.21 -16.78
N PRO A 121 -8.20 16.38 -16.22
CA PRO A 121 -8.58 17.63 -15.58
C PRO A 121 -7.71 17.95 -14.36
N TYR A 122 -7.23 16.94 -13.63
CA TYR A 122 -6.31 17.13 -12.53
C TYR A 122 -4.97 17.71 -12.97
N ALA A 123 -4.36 17.17 -14.02
CA ALA A 123 -3.11 17.68 -14.58
C ALA A 123 -3.27 19.14 -15.07
N LEU A 124 -4.38 19.47 -15.73
CA LEU A 124 -4.66 20.83 -16.22
C LEU A 124 -4.76 21.88 -15.11
N ILE A 125 -5.28 21.49 -13.94
CA ILE A 125 -5.43 22.39 -12.81
C ILE A 125 -4.15 22.50 -11.97
N SER A 126 -3.38 21.41 -11.89
CA SER A 126 -2.27 21.28 -10.94
C SER A 126 -0.89 21.54 -11.53
N ALA A 127 -0.75 21.61 -12.85
CA ALA A 127 0.53 21.84 -13.52
C ALA A 127 0.46 23.12 -14.36
N GLU A 128 1.52 23.94 -14.30
CA GLU A 128 1.59 25.24 -14.99
C GLU A 128 2.14 25.13 -16.43
N SER A 129 2.84 24.05 -16.77
CA SER A 129 3.54 23.85 -18.05
C SER A 129 2.93 22.69 -18.84
N GLU A 130 2.77 22.87 -20.15
CA GLU A 130 2.25 21.85 -21.07
C GLU A 130 3.08 20.56 -21.04
N ILE A 131 4.39 20.67 -20.90
CA ILE A 131 5.31 19.53 -20.76
C ILE A 131 5.04 18.75 -19.46
N VAL A 132 4.79 19.46 -18.34
CA VAL A 132 4.46 18.84 -17.05
C VAL A 132 3.09 18.17 -17.12
N HIS A 133 2.12 18.74 -17.86
CA HIS A 133 0.82 18.10 -18.11
C HIS A 133 0.97 16.75 -18.76
N GLU A 134 1.75 16.65 -19.83
CA GLU A 134 1.95 15.40 -20.58
C GLU A 134 2.61 14.34 -19.71
N TYR A 135 3.68 14.69 -18.97
CA TYR A 135 4.31 13.78 -18.00
C TYR A 135 3.36 13.36 -16.89
N THR A 136 2.58 14.28 -16.33
CA THR A 136 1.61 14.00 -15.27
C THR A 136 0.52 13.04 -15.75
N ILE A 137 -0.03 13.23 -16.93
CA ILE A 137 -1.06 12.35 -17.50
C ILE A 137 -0.51 10.96 -17.77
N THR A 138 0.68 10.87 -18.37
CA THR A 138 1.32 9.60 -18.69
C THR A 138 1.65 8.81 -17.43
N TYR A 139 2.30 9.45 -16.48
CA TYR A 139 2.70 8.85 -15.22
C TYR A 139 1.48 8.45 -14.36
N GLY A 140 0.47 9.31 -14.29
CA GLY A 140 -0.76 9.04 -13.55
C GLY A 140 -1.57 7.87 -14.11
N LYS A 141 -1.63 7.70 -15.43
CA LYS A 141 -2.24 6.51 -16.06
C LYS A 141 -1.48 5.23 -15.70
N ILE A 142 -0.16 5.27 -15.76
CA ILE A 142 0.68 4.13 -15.39
C ILE A 142 0.44 3.75 -13.93
N ILE A 143 0.51 4.70 -13.01
CA ILE A 143 0.24 4.45 -11.58
C ILE A 143 -1.18 3.91 -11.36
N GLY A 144 -2.19 4.50 -11.97
CA GLY A 144 -3.58 4.06 -11.83
C GLY A 144 -3.78 2.61 -12.26
N ILE A 145 -3.22 2.21 -13.39
CA ILE A 145 -3.34 0.83 -13.90
C ILE A 145 -2.52 -0.15 -13.08
N PHE A 146 -1.25 0.18 -12.78
CA PHE A 146 -0.33 -0.71 -12.08
C PHE A 146 -0.50 -0.71 -10.55
N SER A 147 -1.39 0.13 -10.00
CA SER A 147 -1.71 0.13 -8.57
C SER A 147 -2.32 -1.17 -8.05
N LEU A 148 -2.76 -2.10 -8.93
CA LEU A 148 -3.19 -3.45 -8.55
C LEU A 148 -2.18 -4.14 -7.64
N GLY A 149 -0.88 -4.01 -7.95
CA GLY A 149 0.18 -4.58 -7.14
C GLY A 149 0.15 -4.08 -5.69
N ILE A 150 -0.08 -2.79 -5.48
CA ILE A 150 -0.16 -2.17 -4.14
C ILE A 150 -1.37 -2.69 -3.37
N PHE A 151 -2.54 -2.83 -4.04
CA PHE A 151 -3.75 -3.34 -3.40
C PHE A 151 -3.63 -4.81 -2.99
N LEU A 152 -3.06 -5.67 -3.84
CA LEU A 152 -2.83 -7.07 -3.54
C LEU A 152 -1.74 -7.26 -2.48
N GLU A 153 -0.61 -6.56 -2.62
CA GLU A 153 0.47 -6.59 -1.65
C GLU A 153 -0.02 -6.18 -0.27
N SER A 154 -0.73 -5.05 -0.16
CA SER A 154 -1.26 -4.58 1.12
C SER A 154 -2.24 -5.56 1.76
N THR A 155 -3.00 -6.32 0.98
CA THR A 155 -3.96 -7.29 1.52
C THR A 155 -3.29 -8.60 1.94
N TRP A 156 -2.22 -9.02 1.24
CA TRP A 156 -1.58 -10.32 1.49
C TRP A 156 -0.41 -10.24 2.47
N THR A 157 0.20 -9.07 2.67
CA THR A 157 1.36 -8.89 3.56
C THR A 157 1.00 -8.29 4.91
N LYS A 158 -0.19 -7.74 5.09
CA LYS A 158 -0.66 -7.20 6.39
C LYS A 158 -1.50 -8.24 7.11
#